data_8837f7a39baec528f55ed001de73fc6e
#
_entry.id   8837f7a39baec528f55ed001de73fc6e
#
_cell.length_a   1.000
_cell.length_b   1.000
_cell.length_c   1.000
_cell.angle_alpha   90.00
_cell.angle_beta   90.00
_cell.angle_gamma   90.00
#
_symmetry.space_group_name_H-M   'P 1'
#
loop_
_entity.id
_entity.type
_entity.pdbx_description
1 polymer ?
#
loop_
_entity_poly.entity_id
_entity_poly.type
_entity_poly.pdbx_seq_one_letter_code
_entity_poly.pdbx_strand_id
1 'polypeptide(L)'
;FNEYGIKGTFHLNGGLLGEDGRIGAEEAARLYAGHEIAAHTLTHPTIARCPRETIVHEIMEDRKALERITGEPVRGLSYQNGSHNRMIREMLSHLGIAYSRVVPSSGGFNMPDDWYEWMPTCHHKDRLMERAEAFVGLDKRQYLYLLYVWGHSYEFDLDNNWDLIESFCRHIGGRADIWYATNIEIFDYMQAFERLQFSADCRVVRNPSASSVWLYADDRLVEVPGGATLQLSQQP
;
A
#
# COMPACT_ATOMS: atom_id res chain seq x y z
N PHE A 1 4.12 -6.07 -14.29
CA PHE A 1 4.53 -4.96 -13.44
C PHE A 1 6.03 -4.73 -13.53
N ASN A 2 6.87 -5.74 -13.34
CA ASN A 2 8.33 -5.61 -13.38
C ASN A 2 8.85 -5.00 -14.70
N GLU A 3 8.29 -5.40 -15.83
CA GLU A 3 8.62 -4.86 -17.16
C GLU A 3 8.42 -3.34 -17.27
N TYR A 4 7.45 -2.80 -16.52
CA TYR A 4 7.12 -1.37 -16.53
C TYR A 4 7.65 -0.62 -15.31
N GLY A 5 8.46 -1.27 -14.46
CA GLY A 5 9.01 -0.68 -13.24
C GLY A 5 7.96 -0.36 -12.17
N ILE A 6 6.79 -0.99 -12.24
CA ILE A 6 5.69 -0.79 -11.29
C ILE A 6 5.79 -1.80 -10.16
N LYS A 7 5.71 -1.33 -8.93
CA LYS A 7 5.58 -2.20 -7.75
C LYS A 7 4.12 -2.49 -7.45
N GLY A 8 3.85 -3.64 -6.86
CA GLY A 8 2.53 -4.06 -6.43
C GLY A 8 2.54 -4.66 -5.04
N THR A 9 1.36 -4.71 -4.41
CA THR A 9 1.12 -5.41 -3.17
C THR A 9 0.18 -6.58 -3.43
N PHE A 10 0.62 -7.79 -3.16
CA PHE A 10 -0.11 -9.03 -3.41
C PHE A 10 -0.63 -9.59 -2.10
N HIS A 11 -1.94 -9.55 -1.91
CA HIS A 11 -2.61 -10.09 -0.74
C HIS A 11 -2.91 -11.58 -0.93
N LEU A 12 -2.29 -12.42 -0.11
CA LEU A 12 -2.38 -13.87 -0.21
C LEU A 12 -3.03 -14.49 1.03
N ASN A 13 -3.65 -15.65 0.85
CA ASN A 13 -4.14 -16.49 1.94
C ASN A 13 -3.10 -17.57 2.20
N GLY A 14 -2.33 -17.45 3.26
CA GLY A 14 -1.22 -18.37 3.55
C GLY A 14 -1.61 -19.82 3.75
N GLY A 15 -2.84 -20.07 4.23
CA GLY A 15 -3.38 -21.43 4.41
C GLY A 15 -3.89 -22.08 3.12
N LEU A 16 -4.02 -21.30 2.06
CA LEU A 16 -4.56 -21.77 0.78
C LEU A 16 -3.49 -21.86 -0.33
N LEU A 17 -2.24 -21.59 0.01
CA LEU A 17 -1.13 -21.67 -0.96
C LEU A 17 -0.93 -23.12 -1.43
N GLY A 18 -0.84 -23.29 -2.75
CA GLY A 18 -0.66 -24.59 -3.38
C GLY A 18 -1.93 -25.45 -3.48
N GLU A 19 -3.08 -24.93 -3.02
CA GLU A 19 -4.36 -25.57 -3.32
C GLU A 19 -4.73 -25.42 -4.80
N ASP A 20 -5.69 -26.21 -5.27
CA ASP A 20 -6.07 -26.26 -6.68
C ASP A 20 -6.45 -24.85 -7.21
N GLY A 21 -5.81 -24.46 -8.29
CA GLY A 21 -5.97 -23.13 -8.90
C GLY A 21 -5.27 -21.98 -8.14
N ARG A 22 -4.42 -22.27 -7.12
CA ARG A 22 -3.69 -21.25 -6.37
C ARG A 22 -2.17 -21.42 -6.50
N ILE A 23 -1.48 -20.31 -6.41
CA ILE A 23 -0.02 -20.27 -6.46
C ILE A 23 0.59 -21.02 -5.27
N GLY A 24 1.66 -21.78 -5.51
CA GLY A 24 2.45 -22.41 -4.46
C GLY A 24 3.40 -21.45 -3.75
N ALA A 25 3.85 -21.80 -2.54
CA ALA A 25 4.72 -20.95 -1.72
C ALA A 25 6.04 -20.58 -2.42
N GLU A 26 6.74 -21.56 -3.02
CA GLU A 26 8.01 -21.34 -3.74
C GLU A 26 7.81 -20.46 -4.98
N GLU A 27 6.73 -20.68 -5.69
CA GLU A 27 6.38 -19.89 -6.85
C GLU A 27 6.01 -18.44 -6.45
N ALA A 28 5.26 -18.24 -5.37
CA ALA A 28 4.94 -16.93 -4.84
C ALA A 28 6.20 -16.15 -4.46
N ALA A 29 7.15 -16.78 -3.77
CA ALA A 29 8.43 -16.16 -3.42
C ALA A 29 9.20 -15.66 -4.67
N ARG A 30 9.20 -16.44 -5.74
CA ARG A 30 9.88 -16.10 -6.98
C ARG A 30 9.14 -15.04 -7.78
N LEU A 31 7.82 -15.19 -7.94
CA LEU A 31 7.00 -14.33 -8.80
C LEU A 31 6.85 -12.93 -8.22
N TYR A 32 6.71 -12.82 -6.90
CA TYR A 32 6.51 -11.55 -6.22
C TYR A 32 7.79 -10.92 -5.67
N ALA A 33 8.97 -11.41 -6.07
CA ALA A 33 10.24 -10.80 -5.70
C ALA A 33 10.29 -9.32 -6.14
N GLY A 34 10.62 -8.43 -5.19
CA GLY A 34 10.61 -6.96 -5.42
C GLY A 34 9.25 -6.28 -5.26
N HIS A 35 8.21 -7.06 -4.98
CA HIS A 35 6.87 -6.59 -4.61
C HIS A 35 6.60 -6.88 -3.13
N GLU A 36 5.48 -6.37 -2.60
CA GLU A 36 5.02 -6.73 -1.27
C GLU A 36 4.09 -7.93 -1.33
N ILE A 37 4.32 -8.89 -0.42
CA ILE A 37 3.33 -9.91 -0.07
C ILE A 37 2.67 -9.46 1.24
N ALA A 38 1.35 -9.33 1.23
CA ALA A 38 0.54 -8.91 2.35
C ALA A 38 -0.53 -9.96 2.70
N ALA A 39 -1.04 -9.92 3.92
CA ALA A 39 -2.01 -10.87 4.44
C ALA A 39 -3.42 -10.66 3.87
N HIS A 40 -4.17 -11.75 3.79
CA HIS A 40 -5.59 -11.76 3.43
C HIS A 40 -6.40 -12.77 4.25
N THR A 41 -5.97 -13.02 5.50
CA THR A 41 -6.38 -14.09 6.39
C THR A 41 -6.02 -15.51 5.89
N LEU A 42 -5.88 -16.43 6.82
CA LEU A 42 -5.38 -17.79 6.55
C LEU A 42 -6.26 -18.54 5.55
N THR A 43 -7.59 -18.54 5.77
CA THR A 43 -8.57 -19.36 5.03
C THR A 43 -9.70 -18.59 4.39
N HIS A 44 -9.60 -17.25 4.36
CA HIS A 44 -10.58 -16.34 3.73
C HIS A 44 -12.00 -16.35 4.36
N PRO A 45 -12.20 -16.41 5.68
CA PRO A 45 -13.53 -16.35 6.26
C PRO A 45 -14.08 -14.93 6.27
N THR A 46 -15.39 -14.77 6.47
CA THR A 46 -16.01 -13.48 6.76
C THR A 46 -15.71 -13.10 8.21
N ILE A 47 -14.52 -12.53 8.48
CA ILE A 47 -13.96 -12.38 9.84
C ILE A 47 -14.81 -11.56 10.79
N ALA A 48 -15.61 -10.60 10.32
CA ALA A 48 -16.51 -9.83 11.18
C ALA A 48 -17.62 -10.68 11.84
N ARG A 49 -17.82 -11.91 11.37
CA ARG A 49 -18.79 -12.88 11.93
C ARG A 49 -18.12 -13.94 12.79
N CYS A 50 -16.79 -13.90 12.94
CA CYS A 50 -16.03 -14.86 13.70
C CYS A 50 -15.82 -14.43 15.16
N PRO A 51 -15.65 -15.38 16.10
CA PRO A 51 -15.16 -15.10 17.45
C PRO A 51 -13.76 -14.43 17.41
N ARG A 52 -13.41 -13.69 18.46
CA ARG A 52 -12.12 -12.98 18.56
C ARG A 52 -10.93 -13.91 18.39
N GLU A 53 -10.99 -15.08 18.99
CA GLU A 53 -9.94 -16.09 18.95
C GLU A 53 -9.68 -16.57 17.51
N THR A 54 -10.76 -16.75 16.74
CA THR A 54 -10.68 -17.12 15.32
C THR A 54 -10.08 -15.97 14.51
N ILE A 55 -10.48 -14.69 14.77
CA ILE A 55 -9.93 -13.52 14.09
C ILE A 55 -8.41 -13.43 14.33
N VAL A 56 -7.98 -13.59 15.58
CA VAL A 56 -6.56 -13.57 15.93
C VAL A 56 -5.82 -14.72 15.24
N HIS A 57 -6.37 -15.92 15.28
CA HIS A 57 -5.81 -17.10 14.62
C HIS A 57 -5.65 -16.87 13.09
N GLU A 58 -6.71 -16.46 12.43
CA GLU A 58 -6.74 -16.22 10.98
C GLU A 58 -5.69 -15.18 10.53
N ILE A 59 -5.50 -14.11 11.29
CA ILE A 59 -4.52 -13.07 10.96
C ILE A 59 -3.09 -13.55 11.30
N MET A 60 -2.88 -14.13 12.48
CA MET A 60 -1.53 -14.48 12.93
C MET A 60 -0.95 -15.68 12.20
N GLU A 61 -1.76 -16.71 11.92
CA GLU A 61 -1.27 -17.89 11.19
C GLU A 61 -1.06 -17.57 9.70
N ASP A 62 -1.88 -16.67 9.11
CA ASP A 62 -1.65 -16.15 7.78
C ASP A 62 -0.30 -15.45 7.70
N ARG A 63 -0.04 -14.48 8.59
CA ARG A 63 1.24 -13.79 8.69
C ARG A 63 2.41 -14.76 8.78
N LYS A 64 2.35 -15.72 9.70
CA LYS A 64 3.42 -16.72 9.88
C LYS A 64 3.67 -17.53 8.61
N ALA A 65 2.61 -17.91 7.88
CA ALA A 65 2.74 -18.64 6.63
C ALA A 65 3.44 -17.79 5.56
N LEU A 66 3.05 -16.52 5.42
CA LEU A 66 3.61 -15.60 4.43
C LEU A 66 5.03 -15.14 4.82
N GLU A 67 5.32 -14.92 6.10
CA GLU A 67 6.65 -14.57 6.61
C GLU A 67 7.70 -15.66 6.34
N ARG A 68 7.29 -16.95 6.26
CA ARG A 68 8.20 -18.03 5.82
C ARG A 68 8.58 -17.91 4.34
N ILE A 69 7.74 -17.26 3.54
CA ILE A 69 7.96 -17.05 2.11
C ILE A 69 8.83 -15.83 1.87
N THR A 70 8.50 -14.73 2.56
CA THR A 70 9.18 -13.44 2.37
C THR A 70 10.51 -13.35 3.11
N GLY A 71 10.65 -14.06 4.22
CA GLY A 71 11.77 -13.89 5.15
C GLY A 71 11.72 -12.59 5.96
N GLU A 72 10.62 -11.82 5.84
CA GLU A 72 10.44 -10.51 6.48
C GLU A 72 9.06 -10.41 7.16
N PRO A 73 8.88 -9.49 8.12
CA PRO A 73 7.59 -9.27 8.75
C PRO A 73 6.51 -8.83 7.76
N VAL A 74 5.41 -9.57 7.69
CA VAL A 74 4.22 -9.23 6.91
C VAL A 74 3.35 -8.29 7.73
N ARG A 75 3.20 -7.03 7.29
CA ARG A 75 2.55 -5.96 8.04
C ARG A 75 1.31 -5.38 7.36
N GLY A 76 1.04 -5.78 6.13
CA GLY A 76 -0.15 -5.37 5.37
C GLY A 76 -1.28 -6.37 5.48
N LEU A 77 -2.52 -5.89 5.42
CA LEU A 77 -3.74 -6.71 5.36
C LEU A 77 -4.70 -6.13 4.33
N SER A 78 -5.52 -6.96 3.71
CA SER A 78 -6.77 -6.52 3.10
C SER A 78 -7.94 -7.33 3.65
N TYR A 79 -9.08 -6.67 3.87
CA TYR A 79 -10.25 -7.35 4.39
C TYR A 79 -10.92 -8.20 3.30
N GLN A 80 -10.97 -9.51 3.53
CA GLN A 80 -11.68 -10.42 2.65
C GLN A 80 -13.18 -10.09 2.63
N ASN A 81 -13.79 -10.11 1.46
CA ASN A 81 -15.19 -9.72 1.25
C ASN A 81 -15.56 -8.32 1.82
N GLY A 82 -14.58 -7.45 2.06
CA GLY A 82 -14.78 -6.19 2.76
C GLY A 82 -15.23 -6.33 4.22
N SER A 83 -15.06 -7.53 4.81
CA SER A 83 -15.56 -7.87 6.13
C SER A 83 -14.68 -7.31 7.24
N HIS A 84 -15.10 -6.22 7.87
CA HIS A 84 -14.43 -5.65 9.03
C HIS A 84 -15.43 -4.96 9.96
N ASN A 85 -14.98 -4.62 11.15
CA ASN A 85 -15.72 -3.81 12.10
C ASN A 85 -14.75 -3.07 13.03
N ARG A 86 -15.27 -2.19 13.90
CA ARG A 86 -14.46 -1.40 14.82
C ARG A 86 -13.54 -2.26 15.70
N MET A 87 -14.06 -3.37 16.24
CA MET A 87 -13.28 -4.28 17.10
C MET A 87 -12.07 -4.86 16.36
N ILE A 88 -12.25 -5.29 15.11
CA ILE A 88 -11.16 -5.82 14.29
C ILE A 88 -10.09 -4.75 14.06
N ARG A 89 -10.50 -3.55 13.65
CA ARG A 89 -9.56 -2.43 13.42
C ARG A 89 -8.73 -2.11 14.66
N GLU A 90 -9.37 -2.05 15.83
CA GLU A 90 -8.68 -1.80 17.11
C GLU A 90 -7.67 -2.92 17.47
N MET A 91 -7.89 -4.14 16.99
CA MET A 91 -6.98 -5.27 17.23
C MET A 91 -5.76 -5.26 16.31
N LEU A 92 -5.87 -4.74 15.08
CA LEU A 92 -4.85 -4.90 14.03
C LEU A 92 -3.46 -4.42 14.47
N SER A 93 -3.36 -3.27 15.14
CA SER A 93 -2.08 -2.75 15.64
C SER A 93 -1.42 -3.69 16.64
N HIS A 94 -2.21 -4.35 17.49
CA HIS A 94 -1.72 -5.33 18.46
C HIS A 94 -1.32 -6.66 17.82
N LEU A 95 -1.82 -6.92 16.62
CA LEU A 95 -1.45 -8.08 15.81
C LEU A 95 -0.30 -7.77 14.82
N GLY A 96 0.33 -6.58 14.93
CA GLY A 96 1.46 -6.17 14.10
C GLY A 96 1.09 -5.84 12.66
N ILE A 97 -0.17 -5.52 12.39
CA ILE A 97 -0.64 -5.01 11.10
C ILE A 97 -0.50 -3.49 11.09
N ALA A 98 0.09 -2.94 10.05
CA ALA A 98 0.32 -1.52 9.88
C ALA A 98 -0.82 -0.82 9.12
N TYR A 99 -1.38 -1.50 8.13
CA TYR A 99 -2.50 -0.97 7.32
C TYR A 99 -3.45 -2.09 6.90
N SER A 100 -4.69 -1.71 6.55
CA SER A 100 -5.63 -2.64 5.92
C SER A 100 -6.48 -1.96 4.85
N ARG A 101 -6.52 -2.57 3.65
CA ARG A 101 -7.31 -2.10 2.52
C ARG A 101 -8.76 -2.56 2.66
N VAL A 102 -9.69 -1.63 2.42
CA VAL A 102 -11.13 -1.89 2.31
C VAL A 102 -11.59 -1.99 0.86
N VAL A 103 -12.78 -2.57 0.62
CA VAL A 103 -13.34 -2.74 -0.73
C VAL A 103 -13.87 -1.43 -1.36
N PRO A 104 -14.58 -0.56 -0.62
CA PRO A 104 -15.06 0.70 -1.19
C PRO A 104 -13.93 1.54 -1.76
N SER A 105 -14.18 2.13 -2.94
CA SER A 105 -13.24 3.03 -3.61
C SER A 105 -13.55 4.49 -3.28
N SER A 106 -12.50 5.29 -3.08
CA SER A 106 -12.62 6.74 -2.80
C SER A 106 -12.98 7.55 -4.05
N GLY A 107 -12.59 7.06 -5.22
CA GLY A 107 -12.64 7.79 -6.49
C GLY A 107 -11.66 8.97 -6.57
N GLY A 108 -10.91 9.26 -5.51
CA GLY A 108 -9.96 10.35 -5.39
C GLY A 108 -8.51 9.87 -5.33
N PHE A 109 -7.60 10.85 -5.16
CA PHE A 109 -6.16 10.62 -5.11
C PHE A 109 -5.54 11.04 -3.77
N ASN A 110 -6.35 11.15 -2.73
CA ASN A 110 -5.87 11.55 -1.40
C ASN A 110 -5.21 10.38 -0.68
N MET A 111 -4.25 10.69 0.20
CA MET A 111 -3.76 9.74 1.18
C MET A 111 -4.88 9.37 2.15
N PRO A 112 -4.84 8.17 2.77
CA PRO A 112 -5.88 7.76 3.72
C PRO A 112 -5.84 8.56 5.02
N ASP A 113 -7.01 8.82 5.60
CA ASP A 113 -7.14 9.37 6.95
C ASP A 113 -7.03 8.27 8.03
N ASP A 114 -7.40 7.04 7.70
CA ASP A 114 -7.29 5.85 8.56
C ASP A 114 -6.61 4.71 7.80
N TRP A 115 -5.43 4.33 8.24
CA TRP A 115 -4.66 3.23 7.64
C TRP A 115 -5.34 1.87 7.77
N TYR A 116 -6.27 1.69 8.69
CA TYR A 116 -7.05 0.46 8.82
C TYR A 116 -8.38 0.48 8.04
N GLU A 117 -8.69 1.59 7.38
CA GLU A 117 -9.78 1.75 6.42
C GLU A 117 -9.26 2.35 5.10
N TRP A 118 -8.10 1.92 4.64
CA TRP A 118 -7.47 2.46 3.44
C TRP A 118 -8.30 2.15 2.18
N MET A 119 -9.00 3.16 1.71
CA MET A 119 -9.79 3.09 0.47
C MET A 119 -8.87 3.23 -0.75
N PRO A 120 -8.92 2.29 -1.71
CA PRO A 120 -8.26 2.48 -3.00
C PRO A 120 -8.94 3.59 -3.81
N THR A 121 -8.23 4.12 -4.82
CA THR A 121 -8.82 5.06 -5.78
C THR A 121 -9.93 4.39 -6.57
N CYS A 122 -9.67 3.22 -7.15
CA CYS A 122 -10.66 2.47 -7.94
C CYS A 122 -10.35 0.97 -7.99
N HIS A 123 -11.36 0.18 -8.32
CA HIS A 123 -11.19 -1.16 -8.84
C HIS A 123 -10.73 -1.09 -10.31
N HIS A 124 -9.94 -2.05 -10.79
CA HIS A 124 -9.45 -2.03 -12.17
C HIS A 124 -10.59 -2.05 -13.23
N LYS A 125 -11.78 -2.51 -12.86
CA LYS A 125 -12.99 -2.46 -13.72
C LYS A 125 -13.70 -1.11 -13.74
N ASP A 126 -13.31 -0.16 -12.88
CA ASP A 126 -13.96 1.15 -12.75
C ASP A 126 -13.13 2.25 -13.40
N ARG A 127 -13.34 2.44 -14.70
CA ARG A 127 -12.74 3.53 -15.50
C ARG A 127 -11.24 3.69 -15.31
N LEU A 128 -10.50 2.56 -15.27
CA LEU A 128 -9.08 2.53 -14.94
C LEU A 128 -8.24 3.54 -15.74
N MET A 129 -8.42 3.57 -17.06
CA MET A 129 -7.64 4.46 -17.93
C MET A 129 -7.97 5.95 -17.71
N GLU A 130 -9.25 6.28 -17.51
CA GLU A 130 -9.64 7.66 -17.18
C GLU A 130 -9.03 8.13 -15.85
N ARG A 131 -8.95 7.23 -14.85
CA ARG A 131 -8.30 7.52 -13.56
C ARG A 131 -6.80 7.70 -13.72
N ALA A 132 -6.16 6.87 -14.52
CA ALA A 132 -4.74 7.00 -14.84
C ALA A 132 -4.42 8.33 -15.53
N GLU A 133 -5.20 8.70 -16.55
CA GLU A 133 -5.06 9.98 -17.25
C GLU A 133 -5.28 11.18 -16.31
N ALA A 134 -6.32 11.14 -15.47
CA ALA A 134 -6.59 12.18 -14.49
C ALA A 134 -5.46 12.32 -13.47
N PHE A 135 -4.88 11.20 -13.01
CA PHE A 135 -3.74 11.21 -12.09
C PHE A 135 -2.48 11.80 -12.72
N VAL A 136 -2.14 11.36 -13.93
CA VAL A 136 -0.97 11.87 -14.69
C VAL A 136 -1.13 13.35 -15.01
N GLY A 137 -2.35 13.82 -15.23
CA GLY A 137 -2.67 15.23 -15.50
C GLY A 137 -2.68 16.14 -14.25
N LEU A 138 -2.42 15.61 -13.03
CA LEU A 138 -2.37 16.44 -11.83
C LEU A 138 -1.10 17.32 -11.85
N ASP A 139 -1.31 18.64 -11.89
CA ASP A 139 -0.24 19.63 -11.74
C ASP A 139 -0.45 20.44 -10.43
N LYS A 140 -0.33 19.74 -9.30
CA LYS A 140 -0.45 20.34 -7.97
C LYS A 140 0.68 19.85 -7.08
N ARG A 141 1.27 20.76 -6.30
CA ARG A 141 2.42 20.46 -5.43
C ARG A 141 2.12 20.59 -3.94
N GLN A 142 0.87 20.87 -3.59
CA GLN A 142 0.46 21.17 -2.22
C GLN A 142 0.25 19.92 -1.38
N TYR A 143 -0.01 18.76 -2.02
CA TYR A 143 -0.34 17.50 -1.36
C TYR A 143 0.38 16.34 -2.04
N LEU A 144 0.59 15.27 -1.29
CA LEU A 144 0.93 13.98 -1.88
C LEU A 144 -0.33 13.36 -2.47
N TYR A 145 -0.24 12.93 -3.71
CA TYR A 145 -1.34 12.26 -4.41
C TYR A 145 -1.03 10.79 -4.58
N LEU A 146 -2.06 9.96 -4.47
CA LEU A 146 -1.99 8.51 -4.56
C LEU A 146 -2.95 7.99 -5.60
N LEU A 147 -2.46 7.26 -6.59
CA LEU A 147 -3.28 6.38 -7.43
C LEU A 147 -3.17 4.96 -6.89
N TYR A 148 -4.22 4.50 -6.22
CA TYR A 148 -4.29 3.16 -5.67
C TYR A 148 -5.33 2.33 -6.41
N VAL A 149 -4.88 1.45 -7.28
CA VAL A 149 -5.72 0.53 -8.05
C VAL A 149 -5.73 -0.83 -7.36
N TRP A 150 -6.89 -1.47 -7.29
CA TRP A 150 -7.03 -2.82 -6.75
C TRP A 150 -7.88 -3.72 -7.66
N GLY A 151 -7.84 -5.01 -7.41
CA GLY A 151 -8.61 -6.02 -8.11
C GLY A 151 -8.01 -7.40 -7.90
N HIS A 152 -8.44 -8.36 -8.71
CA HIS A 152 -7.96 -9.74 -8.65
C HIS A 152 -7.41 -10.15 -10.02
N SER A 153 -6.27 -10.85 -10.04
CA SER A 153 -5.62 -11.27 -11.29
C SER A 153 -6.50 -12.22 -12.12
N TYR A 154 -7.25 -13.11 -11.47
CA TYR A 154 -8.15 -14.04 -12.15
C TYR A 154 -9.30 -13.35 -12.93
N GLU A 155 -9.62 -12.10 -12.57
CA GLU A 155 -10.69 -11.36 -13.26
C GLU A 155 -10.31 -11.01 -14.69
N PHE A 156 -9.01 -10.83 -14.98
CA PHE A 156 -8.54 -10.58 -16.36
C PHE A 156 -8.69 -11.81 -17.25
N ASP A 157 -8.54 -13.02 -16.69
CA ASP A 157 -8.84 -14.27 -17.41
C ASP A 157 -10.32 -14.43 -17.66
N LEU A 158 -11.15 -14.20 -16.64
CA LEU A 158 -12.61 -14.32 -16.74
C LEU A 158 -13.20 -13.33 -17.75
N ASP A 159 -12.69 -12.11 -17.76
CA ASP A 159 -13.18 -11.03 -18.64
C ASP A 159 -12.45 -11.02 -20.00
N ASN A 160 -11.43 -11.88 -20.19
CA ASN A 160 -10.56 -11.93 -21.36
C ASN A 160 -10.04 -10.55 -21.78
N ASN A 161 -9.51 -9.77 -20.82
CA ASN A 161 -9.14 -8.37 -21.00
C ASN A 161 -7.75 -8.02 -20.40
N TRP A 162 -6.77 -8.90 -20.52
CA TRP A 162 -5.38 -8.65 -20.08
C TRP A 162 -4.77 -7.39 -20.70
N ASP A 163 -5.21 -7.02 -21.91
CA ASP A 163 -4.82 -5.80 -22.62
C ASP A 163 -5.16 -4.53 -21.84
N LEU A 164 -6.18 -4.55 -20.98
CA LEU A 164 -6.53 -3.42 -20.12
C LEU A 164 -5.40 -3.12 -19.14
N ILE A 165 -4.93 -4.12 -18.39
CA ILE A 165 -3.88 -3.92 -17.40
C ILE A 165 -2.51 -3.64 -18.05
N GLU A 166 -2.23 -4.24 -19.20
CA GLU A 166 -1.03 -3.93 -19.98
C GLU A 166 -1.02 -2.48 -20.47
N SER A 167 -2.15 -2.02 -21.00
CA SER A 167 -2.33 -0.63 -21.46
C SER A 167 -2.17 0.36 -20.31
N PHE A 168 -2.73 0.04 -19.14
CA PHE A 168 -2.53 0.82 -17.93
C PHE A 168 -1.06 0.88 -17.53
N CYS A 169 -0.38 -0.27 -17.44
CA CYS A 169 1.02 -0.33 -17.06
C CYS A 169 1.92 0.44 -18.03
N ARG A 170 1.63 0.36 -19.33
CA ARG A 170 2.36 1.11 -20.37
C ARG A 170 2.14 2.62 -20.25
N HIS A 171 0.92 3.03 -19.90
CA HIS A 171 0.56 4.45 -19.75
C HIS A 171 1.16 5.09 -18.51
N ILE A 172 1.13 4.37 -17.39
CA ILE A 172 1.55 4.91 -16.08
C ILE A 172 3.03 4.65 -15.78
N GLY A 173 3.65 3.60 -16.35
CA GLY A 173 4.99 3.14 -16.02
C GLY A 173 6.11 4.04 -16.56
N GLY A 174 7.30 3.97 -15.92
CA GLY A 174 8.52 4.63 -16.39
C GLY A 174 8.55 6.15 -16.27
N ARG A 175 7.62 6.77 -15.54
CA ARG A 175 7.55 8.22 -15.36
C ARG A 175 8.43 8.67 -14.21
N ALA A 176 9.22 9.72 -14.43
CA ALA A 176 10.14 10.26 -13.42
C ALA A 176 9.43 11.06 -12.31
N ASP A 177 8.17 11.45 -12.52
CA ASP A 177 7.33 12.22 -11.61
C ASP A 177 6.41 11.34 -10.74
N ILE A 178 6.52 10.01 -10.88
CA ILE A 178 5.74 9.03 -10.11
C ILE A 178 6.68 8.12 -9.31
N TRP A 179 6.41 8.00 -8.03
CA TRP A 179 7.02 7.00 -7.17
C TRP A 179 6.18 5.72 -7.18
N TYR A 180 6.74 4.65 -7.73
CA TYR A 180 6.11 3.33 -7.75
C TYR A 180 6.49 2.60 -6.46
N ALA A 181 5.52 2.45 -5.58
CA ALA A 181 5.73 1.91 -4.25
C ALA A 181 4.71 0.84 -3.89
N THR A 182 5.10 -0.06 -3.00
CA THR A 182 4.19 -0.98 -2.34
C THR A 182 3.42 -0.25 -1.24
N ASN A 183 2.33 -0.86 -0.76
CA ASN A 183 1.53 -0.25 0.31
C ASN A 183 2.35 -0.03 1.58
N ILE A 184 3.20 -0.99 1.94
CA ILE A 184 4.01 -0.85 3.16
C ILE A 184 5.08 0.23 3.01
N GLU A 185 5.67 0.42 1.81
CA GLU A 185 6.61 1.51 1.56
C GLU A 185 5.93 2.87 1.70
N ILE A 186 4.70 3.01 1.20
CA ILE A 186 3.90 4.24 1.35
C ILE A 186 3.59 4.50 2.83
N PHE A 187 3.11 3.47 3.54
CA PHE A 187 2.84 3.59 4.97
C PHE A 187 4.08 4.05 5.75
N ASP A 188 5.22 3.38 5.56
CA ASP A 188 6.45 3.68 6.29
C ASP A 188 6.97 5.09 5.95
N TYR A 189 6.86 5.53 4.70
CA TYR A 189 7.20 6.89 4.30
C TYR A 189 6.30 7.94 4.99
N MET A 190 4.99 7.72 5.01
CA MET A 190 4.05 8.63 5.66
C MET A 190 4.26 8.67 7.17
N GLN A 191 4.58 7.55 7.80
CA GLN A 191 4.95 7.52 9.22
C GLN A 191 6.25 8.29 9.50
N ALA A 192 7.22 8.25 8.59
CA ALA A 192 8.43 9.05 8.70
C ALA A 192 8.13 10.56 8.51
N PHE A 193 7.27 10.90 7.56
CA PHE A 193 6.82 12.26 7.28
C PHE A 193 6.08 12.87 8.49
N GLU A 194 5.13 12.16 9.08
CA GLU A 194 4.35 12.60 10.23
C GLU A 194 5.19 12.79 11.51
N ARG A 195 6.35 12.13 11.59
CA ARG A 195 7.29 12.26 12.72
C ARG A 195 8.22 13.46 12.63
N LEU A 196 8.23 14.19 11.51
CA LEU A 196 9.05 15.38 11.39
C LEU A 196 8.73 16.38 12.49
N GLN A 197 9.78 16.95 13.06
CA GLN A 197 9.70 17.92 14.15
C GLN A 197 10.17 19.28 13.64
N PHE A 198 9.33 20.28 13.81
CA PHE A 198 9.66 21.64 13.40
C PHE A 198 9.87 22.54 14.62
N SER A 199 10.82 23.50 14.51
CA SER A 199 10.88 24.61 15.47
C SER A 199 9.62 25.46 15.37
N ALA A 200 9.32 26.21 16.43
CA ALA A 200 8.10 27.04 16.50
C ALA A 200 8.01 28.11 15.38
N ASP A 201 9.15 28.54 14.85
CA ASP A 201 9.26 29.46 13.73
C ASP A 201 9.41 28.77 12.36
N CYS A 202 9.30 27.43 12.34
CA CYS A 202 9.46 26.57 11.16
C CYS A 202 10.81 26.71 10.43
N ARG A 203 11.84 27.26 11.07
CA ARG A 203 13.17 27.40 10.46
C ARG A 203 14.07 26.19 10.61
N VAL A 204 13.77 25.31 11.54
CA VAL A 204 14.50 24.08 11.77
C VAL A 204 13.57 22.90 11.59
N VAL A 205 14.00 21.89 10.86
CA VAL A 205 13.32 20.60 10.77
C VAL A 205 14.26 19.48 11.21
N ARG A 206 13.75 18.59 12.04
CA ARG A 206 14.43 17.36 12.44
C ARG A 206 13.66 16.15 11.96
N ASN A 207 14.35 15.23 11.32
CA ASN A 207 13.81 13.92 10.94
C ASN A 207 14.32 12.86 11.94
N PRO A 208 13.48 12.36 12.87
CA PRO A 208 13.90 11.34 13.84
C PRO A 208 13.83 9.92 13.25
N SER A 209 13.37 9.75 12.01
CA SER A 209 13.28 8.44 11.35
C SER A 209 14.61 8.02 10.71
N ALA A 210 14.67 6.79 10.22
CA ALA A 210 15.84 6.29 9.49
C ALA A 210 15.80 6.62 7.98
N SER A 211 14.64 6.97 7.44
CA SER A 211 14.41 7.21 6.01
C SER A 211 14.47 8.70 5.69
N SER A 212 14.98 9.05 4.51
CA SER A 212 14.86 10.43 4.00
C SER A 212 13.39 10.79 3.76
N VAL A 213 13.05 12.03 4.06
CA VAL A 213 11.73 12.62 3.81
C VAL A 213 11.88 13.90 3.01
N TRP A 214 11.00 14.12 2.06
CA TRP A 214 11.04 15.28 1.19
C TRP A 214 9.96 16.29 1.57
N LEU A 215 10.35 17.55 1.63
CA LEU A 215 9.50 18.70 1.90
C LEU A 215 9.52 19.65 0.71
N TYR A 216 8.41 20.32 0.49
CA TYR A 216 8.36 21.48 -0.37
C TYR A 216 8.28 22.74 0.52
N ALA A 217 9.37 23.48 0.60
CA ALA A 217 9.51 24.66 1.44
C ALA A 217 10.14 25.81 0.64
N ASP A 218 9.58 27.01 0.74
CA ASP A 218 10.06 28.22 0.05
C ASP A 218 10.32 27.98 -1.45
N ASP A 219 9.32 27.39 -2.13
CA ASP A 219 9.37 27.03 -3.57
C ASP A 219 10.52 26.06 -3.96
N ARG A 220 11.04 25.31 -3.00
CA ARG A 220 12.11 24.33 -3.22
C ARG A 220 11.78 22.97 -2.65
N LEU A 221 12.24 21.94 -3.35
CA LEU A 221 12.24 20.59 -2.82
C LEU A 221 13.46 20.44 -1.90
N VAL A 222 13.20 20.05 -0.65
CA VAL A 222 14.22 19.85 0.40
C VAL A 222 14.19 18.42 0.88
N GLU A 223 15.30 17.72 0.72
CA GLU A 223 15.48 16.41 1.35
C GLU A 223 15.89 16.61 2.81
N VAL A 224 15.19 15.92 3.73
CA VAL A 224 15.55 15.82 5.14
C VAL A 224 16.00 14.39 5.41
N PRO A 225 17.31 14.12 5.40
CA PRO A 225 17.83 12.77 5.61
C PRO A 225 17.44 12.19 6.96
N GLY A 226 17.37 10.87 7.04
CA GLY A 226 17.12 10.18 8.30
C GLY A 226 18.12 10.56 9.39
N GLY A 227 17.63 10.86 10.60
CA GLY A 227 18.44 11.31 11.74
C GLY A 227 18.94 12.75 11.67
N ALA A 228 18.74 13.46 10.54
CA ALA A 228 19.27 14.81 10.35
C ALA A 228 18.41 15.90 11.01
N THR A 229 19.08 17.03 11.31
CA THR A 229 18.45 18.29 11.63
C THR A 229 18.94 19.35 10.64
N LEU A 230 18.03 20.01 9.96
CA LEU A 230 18.36 21.01 8.93
C LEU A 230 17.82 22.38 9.29
N GLN A 231 18.53 23.42 8.85
CA GLN A 231 18.03 24.80 8.77
C GLN A 231 17.28 24.95 7.44
N LEU A 232 15.99 25.27 7.53
CA LEU A 232 15.21 25.71 6.38
C LEU A 232 15.51 27.19 6.20
N SER A 233 16.29 27.56 5.17
CA SER A 233 16.62 28.96 4.93
C SER A 233 15.36 29.71 4.51
N GLN A 234 14.98 30.74 5.25
CA GLN A 234 14.14 31.78 4.68
C GLN A 234 15.03 32.58 3.69
N GLN A 235 14.53 32.82 2.47
CA GLN A 235 15.11 33.92 1.69
C GLN A 235 14.83 35.23 2.45
N PRO A 236 15.79 36.15 2.49
CA PRO A 236 15.59 37.47 3.08
C PRO A 236 14.53 38.26 2.37
#